data_e87b1bf144bc1d70b2ed33c6606f6908
#
_entry.id   e87b1bf144bc1d70b2ed33c6606f6908
#
_cell.length_a   1.000
_cell.length_b   1.000
_cell.length_c   1.000
_cell.angle_alpha   90.00
_cell.angle_beta   90.00
_cell.angle_gamma   90.00
#
_symmetry.space_group_name_H-M   'P 1'
#
loop_
_entity.id
_entity.type
_entity.pdbx_description
1 polymer ?
#
loop_
_entity_poly.entity_id
_entity_poly.type
_entity_poly.pdbx_seq_one_letter_code
_entity_poly.pdbx_strand_id
1 'polypeptide(L)'
;MALRLNGISHWVMWEMTSLYEHVGTHQDGLNTLSMHQEIKDEKNAKDLQIKKASVSFQNIVFNYPAQKKYIIHNFSLHIKPGEKVGLVGKSGSGKSTLVNLLLRFYDLQAGKIMIDNQDISKVKQNSLREKIGMVTQDTSLLHRSVKDNIVYGRPNATQKEIIHAAKRAKAHDFIMQ
;
A
#
# COMPACT_ATOMS: atom_id res chain seq x y z
N MET A 1 -54.30 -30.66 3.21
CA MET A 1 -54.12 -29.26 3.68
C MET A 1 -52.78 -29.08 4.45
N ALA A 2 -52.46 -29.92 5.42
CA ALA A 2 -51.23 -29.84 6.23
C ALA A 2 -49.92 -29.85 5.42
N LEU A 3 -49.80 -30.66 4.37
CA LEU A 3 -48.59 -30.71 3.52
C LEU A 3 -48.33 -29.41 2.72
N ARG A 4 -49.39 -28.70 2.32
CA ARG A 4 -49.24 -27.40 1.65
C ARG A 4 -48.78 -26.30 2.61
N LEU A 5 -49.26 -26.30 3.85
CA LEU A 5 -48.83 -25.36 4.89
C LEU A 5 -47.37 -25.56 5.24
N ASN A 6 -46.88 -26.80 5.35
CA ASN A 6 -45.49 -27.09 5.64
C ASN A 6 -44.56 -26.60 4.50
N GLY A 7 -44.96 -26.82 3.23
CA GLY A 7 -44.19 -26.33 2.09
C GLY A 7 -44.08 -24.79 2.03
N ILE A 8 -45.16 -24.07 2.35
CA ILE A 8 -45.16 -22.61 2.40
C ILE A 8 -44.26 -22.10 3.55
N SER A 9 -44.34 -22.76 4.71
CA SER A 9 -43.47 -22.37 5.86
C SER A 9 -42.00 -22.55 5.54
N HIS A 10 -41.60 -23.65 4.90
CA HIS A 10 -40.24 -23.85 4.45
C HIS A 10 -39.79 -22.83 3.42
N TRP A 11 -40.64 -22.50 2.46
CA TRP A 11 -40.33 -21.48 1.46
C TRP A 11 -40.13 -20.11 2.09
N VAL A 12 -41.04 -19.69 2.99
CA VAL A 12 -40.90 -18.41 3.71
C VAL A 12 -39.64 -18.36 4.55
N MET A 13 -39.31 -19.45 5.27
CA MET A 13 -38.05 -19.51 6.04
C MET A 13 -36.82 -19.38 5.14
N TRP A 14 -36.83 -20.02 3.98
CA TRP A 14 -35.72 -19.95 3.03
C TRP A 14 -35.56 -18.53 2.45
N GLU A 15 -36.66 -17.90 2.06
CA GLU A 15 -36.64 -16.51 1.58
C GLU A 15 -36.16 -15.52 2.67
N MET A 16 -36.59 -15.71 3.91
CA MET A 16 -36.15 -14.88 5.03
C MET A 16 -34.64 -15.06 5.29
N THR A 17 -34.16 -16.29 5.25
CA THR A 17 -32.69 -16.56 5.42
C THR A 17 -31.90 -15.88 4.28
N SER A 18 -32.34 -16.05 3.03
CA SER A 18 -31.70 -15.42 1.88
C SER A 18 -31.71 -13.89 1.99
N LEU A 19 -32.81 -13.30 2.46
CA LEU A 19 -32.89 -11.86 2.70
C LEU A 19 -31.86 -11.39 3.73
N TYR A 20 -31.70 -12.10 4.85
CA TYR A 20 -30.70 -11.76 5.87
C TYR A 20 -29.25 -11.90 5.35
N GLU A 21 -28.97 -12.93 4.56
CA GLU A 21 -27.66 -13.09 3.91
C GLU A 21 -27.34 -11.93 2.96
N HIS A 22 -28.31 -11.53 2.14
CA HIS A 22 -28.17 -10.39 1.24
C HIS A 22 -27.96 -9.08 2.00
N VAL A 23 -28.76 -8.81 3.03
CA VAL A 23 -28.57 -7.63 3.89
C VAL A 23 -27.21 -7.62 4.54
N GLY A 24 -26.74 -8.75 5.08
CA GLY A 24 -25.40 -8.89 5.66
C GLY A 24 -24.30 -8.59 4.66
N THR A 25 -24.37 -9.16 3.47
CA THR A 25 -23.40 -8.95 2.39
C THR A 25 -23.37 -7.49 1.94
N HIS A 26 -24.54 -6.85 1.79
CA HIS A 26 -24.62 -5.42 1.46
C HIS A 26 -24.04 -4.55 2.57
N GLN A 27 -24.27 -4.88 3.83
CA GLN A 27 -23.78 -4.13 4.96
C GLN A 27 -22.26 -4.21 5.07
N ASP A 28 -21.66 -5.38 4.83
CA ASP A 28 -20.20 -5.55 4.75
C ASP A 28 -19.59 -4.76 3.60
N GLY A 29 -20.24 -4.76 2.43
CA GLY A 29 -19.84 -3.94 1.29
C GLY A 29 -19.87 -2.44 1.62
N LEU A 30 -20.96 -1.97 2.23
CA LEU A 30 -21.10 -0.56 2.64
C LEU A 30 -20.08 -0.18 3.71
N ASN A 31 -19.82 -1.04 4.70
CA ASN A 31 -18.81 -0.82 5.71
C ASN A 31 -17.42 -0.66 5.08
N THR A 32 -17.08 -1.51 4.11
CA THR A 32 -15.81 -1.44 3.38
C THR A 32 -15.69 -0.14 2.58
N LEU A 33 -16.75 0.27 1.88
CA LEU A 33 -16.76 1.51 1.11
C LEU A 33 -16.76 2.76 1.98
N SER A 34 -17.36 2.68 3.18
CA SER A 34 -17.42 3.80 4.13
C SER A 34 -16.18 3.93 5.01
N MET A 35 -15.21 3.01 4.90
CA MET A 35 -13.95 3.12 5.63
C MET A 35 -13.31 4.48 5.37
N HIS A 36 -13.11 5.22 6.44
CA HIS A 36 -12.54 6.56 6.36
C HIS A 36 -11.07 6.47 5.97
N GLN A 37 -10.70 7.18 4.91
CA GLN A 37 -9.29 7.28 4.52
C GLN A 37 -8.55 8.09 5.58
N GLU A 38 -7.72 7.42 6.39
CA GLU A 38 -7.01 8.04 7.52
C GLU A 38 -6.00 9.09 7.05
N ILE A 39 -5.33 8.83 5.91
CA ILE A 39 -4.29 9.70 5.38
C ILE A 39 -4.81 10.41 4.14
N LYS A 40 -4.93 11.73 4.25
CA LYS A 40 -5.38 12.60 3.16
C LYS A 40 -4.27 13.57 2.75
N ASP A 41 -4.24 13.90 1.48
CA ASP A 41 -3.38 14.97 1.02
C ASP A 41 -3.91 16.33 1.53
N GLU A 42 -3.00 17.21 1.92
CA GLU A 42 -3.35 18.59 2.24
C GLU A 42 -3.92 19.29 0.98
N LYS A 43 -4.83 20.24 1.17
CA LYS A 43 -5.45 20.98 0.04
C LYS A 43 -4.42 21.63 -0.91
N ASN A 44 -3.25 21.99 -0.38
CA ASN A 44 -2.17 22.64 -1.13
C ASN A 44 -0.97 21.71 -1.37
N ALA A 45 -1.15 20.39 -1.23
CA ALA A 45 -0.08 19.44 -1.47
C ALA A 45 0.46 19.54 -2.91
N LYS A 46 1.77 19.64 -3.02
CA LYS A 46 2.48 19.76 -4.31
C LYS A 46 3.00 18.40 -4.76
N ASP A 47 3.34 18.28 -6.03
CA ASP A 47 4.02 17.07 -6.52
C ASP A 47 5.46 17.04 -6.03
N LEU A 48 5.94 15.86 -5.65
CA LEU A 48 7.32 15.65 -5.21
C LEU A 48 8.30 15.88 -6.37
N GLN A 49 9.27 16.75 -6.15
CA GLN A 49 10.33 17.04 -7.13
C GLN A 49 11.64 16.41 -6.68
N ILE A 50 12.06 15.33 -7.32
CA ILE A 50 13.33 14.65 -7.00
C ILE A 50 14.45 15.23 -7.87
N LYS A 51 15.50 15.75 -7.21
CA LYS A 51 16.72 16.27 -7.86
C LYS A 51 17.92 15.36 -7.61
N LYS A 52 18.13 14.95 -6.36
CA LYS A 52 19.29 14.17 -5.91
C LYS A 52 18.88 12.83 -5.27
N ALA A 53 17.65 12.71 -4.81
CA ALA A 53 17.10 11.56 -4.10
C ALA A 53 17.79 11.32 -2.72
N SER A 54 18.05 12.39 -1.97
CA SER A 54 18.43 12.26 -0.57
C SER A 54 17.19 11.99 0.30
N VAL A 55 17.31 11.15 1.33
CA VAL A 55 16.24 10.85 2.27
C VAL A 55 16.69 11.17 3.68
N SER A 56 15.86 11.84 4.46
CA SER A 56 16.15 12.19 5.85
C SER A 56 14.96 11.90 6.76
N PHE A 57 15.19 11.08 7.76
CA PHE A 57 14.30 10.88 8.90
C PHE A 57 14.80 11.77 10.03
N GLN A 58 13.94 12.61 10.60
CA GLN A 58 14.31 13.59 11.63
C GLN A 58 13.45 13.40 12.86
N ASN A 59 14.06 12.84 13.93
CA ASN A 59 13.45 12.63 15.25
C ASN A 59 12.06 12.00 15.18
N ILE A 60 11.89 11.01 14.28
CA ILE A 60 10.58 10.40 14.05
C ILE A 60 10.13 9.58 15.25
N VAL A 61 8.85 9.70 15.58
CA VAL A 61 8.14 8.91 16.58
C VAL A 61 6.92 8.30 15.93
N PHE A 62 6.76 6.99 16.10
CA PHE A 62 5.63 6.28 15.51
C PHE A 62 5.16 5.09 16.35
N ASN A 63 3.83 4.95 16.42
CA ASN A 63 3.13 3.72 16.84
C ASN A 63 1.91 3.49 15.94
N TYR A 64 1.50 2.24 15.77
CA TYR A 64 0.25 1.93 15.07
C TYR A 64 -0.96 2.32 15.92
N PRO A 65 -2.10 2.71 15.32
CA PRO A 65 -3.28 3.20 16.03
C PRO A 65 -3.77 2.27 17.16
N ALA A 66 -3.64 0.95 16.98
CA ALA A 66 -4.07 -0.05 17.97
C ALA A 66 -3.04 -0.35 19.07
N GLN A 67 -1.85 0.24 19.01
CA GLN A 67 -0.76 -0.07 19.94
C GLN A 67 -0.43 1.12 20.82
N LYS A 68 -0.32 0.90 22.16
CA LYS A 68 0.08 1.93 23.12
C LYS A 68 1.60 2.16 23.15
N LYS A 69 2.40 1.20 22.67
CA LYS A 69 3.86 1.26 22.71
C LYS A 69 4.41 1.81 21.40
N TYR A 70 5.32 2.77 21.51
CA TYR A 70 6.06 3.25 20.34
C TYR A 70 6.90 2.15 19.71
N ILE A 71 6.78 1.98 18.39
CA ILE A 71 7.60 1.09 17.59
C ILE A 71 8.89 1.79 17.19
N ILE A 72 8.78 3.09 16.90
CA ILE A 72 9.92 3.95 16.59
C ILE A 72 9.87 5.12 17.56
N HIS A 73 10.98 5.37 18.24
CA HIS A 73 11.11 6.45 19.21
C HIS A 73 12.37 7.25 18.95
N ASN A 74 12.20 8.52 18.60
CA ASN A 74 13.27 9.50 18.37
C ASN A 74 14.35 8.99 17.38
N PHE A 75 13.92 8.42 16.26
CA PHE A 75 14.84 7.88 15.26
C PHE A 75 15.21 8.95 14.23
N SER A 76 16.51 9.07 13.96
CA SER A 76 17.05 9.96 12.92
C SER A 76 18.04 9.19 12.04
N LEU A 77 17.90 9.39 10.72
CA LEU A 77 18.77 8.78 9.71
C LEU A 77 18.85 9.70 8.51
N HIS A 78 20.03 9.92 7.98
CA HIS A 78 20.22 10.64 6.73
C HIS A 78 20.87 9.73 5.70
N ILE A 79 20.21 9.59 4.54
CA ILE A 79 20.68 8.78 3.41
C ILE A 79 21.08 9.74 2.29
N LYS A 80 22.33 9.68 1.88
CA LYS A 80 22.87 10.52 0.80
C LYS A 80 22.38 10.02 -0.57
N PRO A 81 22.39 10.88 -1.59
CA PRO A 81 22.11 10.47 -2.96
C PRO A 81 22.97 9.27 -3.40
N GLY A 82 22.32 8.24 -3.95
CA GLY A 82 22.99 7.03 -4.43
C GLY A 82 23.53 6.08 -3.35
N GLU A 83 23.35 6.39 -2.07
CA GLU A 83 23.77 5.55 -0.96
C GLU A 83 22.90 4.28 -0.86
N LYS A 84 23.56 3.14 -0.57
CA LYS A 84 22.89 1.86 -0.29
C LYS A 84 22.91 1.62 1.21
N VAL A 85 21.73 1.50 1.81
CA VAL A 85 21.57 1.33 3.25
C VAL A 85 20.95 -0.03 3.56
N GLY A 86 21.60 -0.81 4.43
CA GLY A 86 21.06 -2.05 4.97
C GLY A 86 20.44 -1.83 6.34
N LEU A 87 19.16 -2.23 6.51
CA LEU A 87 18.48 -2.22 7.80
C LEU A 87 18.57 -3.59 8.45
N VAL A 88 19.32 -3.69 9.54
CA VAL A 88 19.55 -4.95 10.28
C VAL A 88 18.89 -4.84 11.66
N GLY A 89 18.31 -5.94 12.13
CA GLY A 89 17.68 -6.01 13.45
C GLY A 89 16.77 -7.21 13.60
N LYS A 90 16.40 -7.52 14.85
CA LYS A 90 15.49 -8.62 15.19
C LYS A 90 14.11 -8.46 14.50
N SER A 91 13.37 -9.57 14.37
CA SER A 91 11.99 -9.49 13.92
C SER A 91 11.19 -8.56 14.85
N GLY A 92 10.30 -7.74 14.29
CA GLY A 92 9.51 -6.76 15.07
C GLY A 92 10.26 -5.46 15.45
N SER A 93 11.51 -5.27 15.03
CA SER A 93 12.28 -4.04 15.37
C SER A 93 11.90 -2.79 14.57
N GLY A 94 10.83 -2.83 13.78
CA GLY A 94 10.34 -1.65 13.05
C GLY A 94 10.94 -1.42 11.66
N LYS A 95 11.72 -2.37 11.09
CA LYS A 95 12.34 -2.22 9.75
C LYS A 95 11.30 -2.00 8.65
N SER A 96 10.31 -2.86 8.58
CA SER A 96 9.20 -2.71 7.61
C SER A 96 8.36 -1.47 7.88
N THR A 97 8.24 -1.07 9.15
CA THR A 97 7.55 0.15 9.55
C THR A 97 8.24 1.39 8.96
N LEU A 98 9.59 1.45 8.98
CA LEU A 98 10.32 2.56 8.36
C LEU A 98 10.04 2.70 6.86
N VAL A 99 9.94 1.57 6.14
CA VAL A 99 9.59 1.56 4.71
C VAL A 99 8.14 2.03 4.51
N ASN A 100 7.22 1.55 5.32
CA ASN A 100 5.81 1.96 5.26
C ASN A 100 5.63 3.46 5.55
N LEU A 101 6.40 4.01 6.48
CA LEU A 101 6.40 5.44 6.77
C LEU A 101 6.99 6.27 5.63
N LEU A 102 8.04 5.78 4.97
CA LEU A 102 8.61 6.44 3.78
C LEU A 102 7.61 6.49 2.62
N LEU A 103 6.79 5.44 2.46
CA LEU A 103 5.70 5.39 1.46
C LEU A 103 4.44 6.14 1.92
N ARG A 104 4.48 6.74 3.12
CA ARG A 104 3.37 7.44 3.74
C ARG A 104 2.09 6.59 3.76
N PHE A 105 2.21 5.33 4.22
CA PHE A 105 1.05 4.49 4.56
C PHE A 105 0.48 4.84 5.93
N TYR A 106 1.26 5.57 6.73
CA TYR A 106 0.88 6.11 8.05
C TYR A 106 1.53 7.48 8.23
N ASP A 107 0.87 8.38 8.94
CA ASP A 107 1.45 9.65 9.36
C ASP A 107 2.16 9.49 10.73
N LEU A 108 3.18 10.31 10.97
CA LEU A 108 3.99 10.29 12.18
C LEU A 108 3.26 10.96 13.34
N GLN A 109 3.53 10.51 14.57
CA GLN A 109 3.12 11.23 15.79
C GLN A 109 4.03 12.44 16.03
N ALA A 110 5.33 12.34 15.72
CA ALA A 110 6.27 13.44 15.81
C ALA A 110 7.45 13.25 14.86
N GLY A 111 8.18 14.33 14.60
CA GLY A 111 9.27 14.34 13.63
C GLY A 111 8.80 14.55 12.20
N LYS A 112 9.68 14.31 11.24
CA LYS A 112 9.37 14.42 9.82
C LYS A 112 10.28 13.54 8.97
N ILE A 113 9.78 13.14 7.80
CA ILE A 113 10.55 12.44 6.77
C ILE A 113 10.63 13.40 5.57
N MET A 114 11.83 13.57 5.06
CA MET A 114 12.08 14.48 3.94
C MET A 114 12.76 13.76 2.79
N ILE A 115 12.38 14.10 1.56
CA ILE A 115 13.07 13.72 0.33
C ILE A 115 13.51 15.01 -0.36
N ASP A 116 14.80 15.17 -0.60
CA ASP A 116 15.40 16.39 -1.16
C ASP A 116 14.88 17.67 -0.47
N ASN A 117 14.86 17.68 0.87
CA ASN A 117 14.36 18.77 1.71
C ASN A 117 12.86 19.06 1.58
N GLN A 118 12.09 18.21 0.93
CA GLN A 118 10.63 18.29 0.86
C GLN A 118 10.02 17.31 1.86
N ASP A 119 9.17 17.82 2.75
CA ASP A 119 8.44 17.02 3.72
C ASP A 119 7.38 16.16 3.00
N ILE A 120 7.46 14.84 3.18
CA ILE A 120 6.54 13.90 2.51
C ILE A 120 5.08 14.05 2.98
N SER A 121 4.84 14.64 4.14
CA SER A 121 3.48 14.92 4.61
C SER A 121 2.79 16.03 3.81
N LYS A 122 3.57 16.91 3.18
CA LYS A 122 3.11 18.09 2.41
C LYS A 122 3.10 17.85 0.90
N VAL A 123 3.46 16.67 0.43
CA VAL A 123 3.40 16.31 -0.99
C VAL A 123 2.23 15.36 -1.26
N LYS A 124 1.77 15.30 -2.51
CA LYS A 124 0.73 14.36 -2.91
C LYS A 124 1.24 12.92 -2.80
N GLN A 125 0.45 12.05 -2.19
CA GLN A 125 0.76 10.63 -2.00
C GLN A 125 1.06 9.91 -3.32
N ASN A 126 0.28 10.16 -4.35
CA ASN A 126 0.50 9.56 -5.66
C ASN A 126 1.85 9.97 -6.24
N SER A 127 2.18 11.26 -6.20
CA SER A 127 3.46 11.77 -6.68
C SER A 127 4.66 11.19 -5.90
N LEU A 128 4.52 10.99 -4.58
CA LEU A 128 5.52 10.33 -3.74
C LEU A 128 5.71 8.87 -4.17
N ARG A 129 4.62 8.11 -4.25
CA ARG A 129 4.65 6.66 -4.52
C ARG A 129 5.09 6.33 -5.94
N GLU A 130 4.79 7.17 -6.92
CA GLU A 130 5.30 7.04 -8.29
C GLU A 130 6.83 7.13 -8.41
N LYS A 131 7.48 7.78 -7.44
CA LYS A 131 8.94 7.97 -7.43
C LYS A 131 9.70 6.90 -6.64
N ILE A 132 8.99 6.02 -5.93
CA ILE A 132 9.58 4.98 -5.08
C ILE A 132 9.20 3.61 -5.62
N GLY A 133 10.18 2.84 -6.06
CA GLY A 133 9.99 1.43 -6.39
C GLY A 133 10.13 0.57 -5.13
N MET A 134 9.13 -0.27 -4.86
CA MET A 134 9.17 -1.23 -3.74
C MET A 134 9.19 -2.66 -4.28
N VAL A 135 10.12 -3.48 -3.77
CA VAL A 135 10.12 -4.92 -3.97
C VAL A 135 9.65 -5.56 -2.68
N THR A 136 8.49 -6.21 -2.74
CA THR A 136 7.89 -6.89 -1.57
C THR A 136 8.48 -8.28 -1.39
N GLN A 137 8.41 -8.81 -0.19
CA GLN A 137 8.79 -10.19 0.11
C GLN A 137 7.78 -11.18 -0.47
N ASP A 138 6.51 -10.79 -0.53
CA ASP A 138 5.45 -11.54 -1.20
C ASP A 138 5.48 -11.21 -2.69
N THR A 139 5.63 -12.27 -3.52
CA THR A 139 5.81 -12.17 -4.97
C THR A 139 4.56 -12.60 -5.74
N SER A 140 3.37 -12.40 -5.18
CA SER A 140 2.12 -12.73 -5.86
C SER A 140 1.95 -11.86 -7.12
N LEU A 141 1.68 -12.53 -8.24
CA LEU A 141 1.33 -11.87 -9.50
C LEU A 141 -0.19 -11.71 -9.60
N LEU A 142 -0.63 -10.66 -10.23
CA LEU A 142 -2.04 -10.49 -10.58
C LEU A 142 -2.44 -11.54 -11.64
N HIS A 143 -3.67 -12.01 -11.58
CA HIS A 143 -4.27 -12.91 -12.57
C HIS A 143 -4.44 -12.23 -13.95
N ARG A 144 -3.30 -11.87 -14.55
CA ARG A 144 -3.20 -11.16 -15.85
C ARG A 144 -1.97 -11.66 -16.59
N SER A 145 -1.77 -11.18 -17.82
CA SER A 145 -0.57 -11.52 -18.58
C SER A 145 0.70 -11.04 -17.86
N VAL A 146 1.84 -11.66 -18.16
CA VAL A 146 3.15 -11.23 -17.66
C VAL A 146 3.42 -9.77 -18.03
N LYS A 147 3.06 -9.40 -19.27
CA LYS A 147 3.14 -8.02 -19.74
C LYS A 147 2.36 -7.07 -18.84
N ASP A 148 1.09 -7.38 -18.52
CA ASP A 148 0.24 -6.53 -17.69
C ASP A 148 0.75 -6.40 -16.26
N ASN A 149 1.39 -7.45 -15.73
CA ASN A 149 2.06 -7.40 -14.45
C ASN A 149 3.28 -6.46 -14.46
N ILE A 150 4.08 -6.49 -15.54
CA ILE A 150 5.26 -5.63 -15.67
C ILE A 150 4.86 -4.15 -15.82
N VAL A 151 3.80 -3.86 -16.58
CA VAL A 151 3.35 -2.48 -16.82
C VAL A 151 2.45 -1.92 -15.72
N TYR A 152 2.12 -2.71 -14.70
CA TYR A 152 1.18 -2.30 -13.66
C TYR A 152 1.52 -0.94 -13.04
N GLY A 153 2.80 -0.69 -12.74
CA GLY A 153 3.28 0.58 -12.19
C GLY A 153 3.38 1.72 -13.23
N ARG A 154 3.29 1.42 -14.54
CA ARG A 154 3.37 2.39 -15.63
C ARG A 154 2.58 1.90 -16.85
N PRO A 155 1.24 2.06 -16.85
CA PRO A 155 0.35 1.51 -17.88
C PRO A 155 0.67 1.95 -19.31
N ASN A 156 1.26 3.14 -19.48
CA ASN A 156 1.61 3.71 -20.79
C ASN A 156 3.04 3.36 -21.25
N ALA A 157 3.69 2.36 -20.64
CA ALA A 157 5.02 1.94 -21.04
C ALA A 157 5.01 1.30 -22.44
N THR A 158 5.96 1.69 -23.29
CA THR A 158 6.15 1.11 -24.60
C THR A 158 6.71 -0.31 -24.51
N GLN A 159 6.51 -1.12 -25.57
CA GLN A 159 7.05 -2.48 -25.62
C GLN A 159 8.58 -2.52 -25.44
N LYS A 160 9.30 -1.53 -25.97
CA LYS A 160 10.76 -1.42 -25.79
C LYS A 160 11.15 -1.20 -24.32
N GLU A 161 10.41 -0.36 -23.61
CA GLU A 161 10.65 -0.11 -22.18
C GLU A 161 10.35 -1.35 -21.33
N ILE A 162 9.30 -2.11 -21.66
CA ILE A 162 8.94 -3.36 -21.01
C ILE A 162 10.08 -4.38 -21.14
N ILE A 163 10.55 -4.61 -22.37
CA ILE A 163 11.66 -5.53 -22.64
C ILE A 163 12.93 -5.06 -21.93
N HIS A 164 13.21 -3.75 -21.95
CA HIS A 164 14.37 -3.20 -21.26
C HIS A 164 14.30 -3.42 -19.75
N ALA A 165 13.13 -3.21 -19.13
CA ALA A 165 12.91 -3.46 -17.70
C ALA A 165 13.09 -4.95 -17.37
N ALA A 166 12.50 -5.86 -18.16
CA ALA A 166 12.66 -7.31 -17.99
C ALA A 166 14.12 -7.76 -18.11
N LYS A 167 14.87 -7.21 -19.06
CA LYS A 167 16.32 -7.49 -19.23
C LYS A 167 17.12 -6.98 -18.03
N ARG A 168 16.84 -5.78 -17.53
CA ARG A 168 17.50 -5.25 -16.32
C ARG A 168 17.23 -6.10 -15.09
N ALA A 169 16.02 -6.63 -14.96
CA ALA A 169 15.64 -7.54 -13.89
C ALA A 169 16.14 -8.98 -14.09
N LYS A 170 16.87 -9.28 -15.21
CA LYS A 170 17.32 -10.63 -15.57
C LYS A 170 16.16 -11.64 -15.73
N ALA A 171 14.97 -11.15 -16.03
CA ALA A 171 13.77 -11.96 -16.20
C ALA A 171 13.40 -12.22 -17.66
N HIS A 172 13.98 -11.48 -18.63
CA HIS A 172 13.57 -11.54 -20.04
C HIS A 172 13.68 -12.94 -20.63
N ASP A 173 14.83 -13.60 -20.46
CA ASP A 173 15.09 -14.91 -21.08
C ASP A 173 14.18 -16.00 -20.48
N PHE A 174 13.87 -15.89 -19.19
CA PHE A 174 12.92 -16.76 -18.51
C PHE A 174 11.47 -16.56 -18.99
N ILE A 175 11.09 -15.31 -19.28
CA ILE A 175 9.72 -14.99 -19.75
C ILE A 175 9.50 -15.46 -21.19
N MET A 176 10.55 -15.57 -21.99
CA MET A 176 10.48 -15.95 -23.40
C MET A 176 10.58 -17.46 -23.64
N GLN A 177 10.81 -18.26 -22.59
CA GLN A 177 10.76 -19.73 -22.64
C GLN A 177 9.33 -20.23 -22.56
#